data_452008d4344aad7071250dcc6341d16f
#
_entry.id   452008d4344aad7071250dcc6341d16f
#
_cell.length_a   1.000
_cell.length_b   1.000
_cell.length_c   1.000
_cell.angle_alpha   90.00
_cell.angle_beta   90.00
_cell.angle_gamma   90.00
#
_symmetry.space_group_name_H-M   'P 1'
#
loop_
_entity.id
_entity.type
_entity.pdbx_description
1 polymer ?
#
loop_
_entity_poly.entity_id
_entity_poly.type
_entity_poly.pdbx_seq_one_letter_code
_entity_poly.pdbx_strand_id
1 'polypeptide(L)'
;GNPAYIKEKTGEDVKDFRNGDHTMTMIRTEKGKTIQIQHDVTSPRPYSRMYQLSGTKGFANKYPTEGYALDSKEIGTDIAPNHEKLNAHSFVPAEVKKALMEKYKHPIVKGIEEQAKKVGGHGGMDFIMDYRLIYCLQNGLPLDMDVYDLAEWSCLAPLTEKSLDNNSAPVEIPDFTRGGWNKLKSLEFSK
;
A
#
# COMPACT_ATOMS: atom_id res chain seq x y z
N GLY A 1 9.33 -22.64 4.53
CA GLY A 1 10.67 -22.44 4.02
C GLY A 1 11.15 -23.62 3.21
N ASN A 2 12.15 -23.40 2.37
CA ASN A 2 12.84 -24.46 1.67
C ASN A 2 14.15 -24.79 2.42
N PRO A 3 14.19 -25.86 3.23
CA PRO A 3 15.39 -26.22 4.01
C PRO A 3 16.63 -26.40 3.14
N ALA A 4 16.49 -27.01 1.96
CA ALA A 4 17.61 -27.23 1.05
C ALA A 4 18.19 -25.90 0.52
N TYR A 5 17.32 -24.94 0.16
CA TYR A 5 17.74 -23.62 -0.30
C TYR A 5 18.48 -22.84 0.79
N ILE A 6 17.94 -22.82 2.01
CA ILE A 6 18.57 -22.14 3.14
C ILE A 6 19.94 -22.75 3.44
N LYS A 7 20.02 -24.09 3.51
CA LYS A 7 21.29 -24.79 3.73
C LYS A 7 22.33 -24.48 2.66
N GLU A 8 21.92 -24.43 1.39
CA GLU A 8 22.80 -24.03 0.28
C GLU A 8 23.35 -22.62 0.45
N LYS A 9 22.48 -21.65 0.87
CA LYS A 9 22.83 -20.23 0.95
C LYS A 9 23.56 -19.82 2.22
N THR A 10 23.25 -20.45 3.34
CA THR A 10 23.76 -20.04 4.67
C THR A 10 24.69 -21.08 5.31
N GLY A 11 24.66 -22.33 4.83
CA GLY A 11 25.31 -23.47 5.47
C GLY A 11 24.53 -24.01 6.68
N GLU A 12 23.45 -23.35 7.10
CA GLU A 12 22.69 -23.73 8.28
C GLU A 12 21.59 -24.75 7.96
N ASP A 13 21.43 -25.75 8.83
CA ASP A 13 20.38 -26.77 8.74
C ASP A 13 19.14 -26.33 9.56
N VAL A 14 18.41 -25.37 9.04
CA VAL A 14 17.19 -24.85 9.68
C VAL A 14 16.04 -25.81 9.42
N LYS A 15 15.36 -26.24 10.48
CA LYS A 15 14.25 -27.20 10.42
C LYS A 15 12.90 -26.61 10.88
N ASP A 16 12.94 -25.53 11.61
CA ASP A 16 11.75 -24.86 12.16
C ASP A 16 11.42 -23.61 11.37
N PHE A 17 10.41 -23.73 10.49
CA PHE A 17 9.89 -22.64 9.69
C PHE A 17 8.46 -22.32 10.14
N ARG A 18 8.26 -21.12 10.67
CA ARG A 18 6.96 -20.67 11.19
C ARG A 18 6.06 -20.09 10.11
N ASN A 19 6.63 -19.44 9.10
CA ASN A 19 5.89 -18.90 7.97
C ASN A 19 6.11 -19.76 6.72
N GLY A 20 5.07 -19.87 5.88
CA GLY A 20 5.17 -20.52 4.59
C GLY A 20 6.06 -19.74 3.61
N ASP A 21 6.60 -20.41 2.61
CA ASP A 21 7.37 -19.78 1.52
C ASP A 21 6.52 -18.82 0.72
N HIS A 22 5.27 -19.20 0.50
CA HIS A 22 4.27 -18.43 -0.20
C HIS A 22 2.97 -18.51 0.58
N THR A 23 2.53 -17.39 1.11
CA THR A 23 1.25 -17.29 1.83
C THR A 23 0.35 -16.24 1.22
N MET A 24 -0.95 -16.53 1.27
CA MET A 24 -2.02 -15.61 0.89
C MET A 24 -2.86 -15.33 2.13
N THR A 25 -2.90 -14.07 2.56
CA THR A 25 -3.69 -13.66 3.71
C THR A 25 -4.83 -12.77 3.25
N MET A 26 -6.05 -13.14 3.64
CA MET A 26 -7.26 -12.36 3.39
C MET A 26 -7.70 -11.67 4.68
N ILE A 27 -7.84 -10.35 4.65
CA ILE A 27 -8.26 -9.56 5.80
C ILE A 27 -9.58 -8.88 5.45
N ARG A 28 -10.56 -9.01 6.35
CA ARG A 28 -11.79 -8.23 6.30
C ARG A 28 -11.72 -7.14 7.35
N THR A 29 -11.83 -5.89 6.93
CA THR A 29 -11.84 -4.75 7.86
C THR A 29 -13.23 -4.57 8.47
N GLU A 30 -13.30 -3.90 9.62
CA GLU A 30 -14.55 -3.57 10.32
C GLU A 30 -15.52 -2.80 9.40
N LYS A 31 -15.01 -1.94 8.53
CA LYS A 31 -15.82 -1.19 7.53
C LYS A 31 -16.11 -1.98 6.25
N GLY A 32 -15.93 -3.30 6.25
CA GLY A 32 -16.30 -4.20 5.15
C GLY A 32 -15.38 -4.17 3.94
N LYS A 33 -14.18 -3.57 4.04
CA LYS A 33 -13.18 -3.65 2.97
C LYS A 33 -12.41 -4.96 3.08
N THR A 34 -11.95 -5.46 1.96
CA THR A 34 -11.10 -6.65 1.89
C THR A 34 -9.69 -6.26 1.48
N ILE A 35 -8.69 -6.76 2.21
CA ILE A 35 -7.27 -6.62 1.88
C ILE A 35 -6.73 -8.01 1.60
N GLN A 36 -6.03 -8.16 0.49
CA GLN A 36 -5.30 -9.38 0.14
C GLN A 36 -3.81 -9.10 0.21
N ILE A 37 -3.09 -9.89 0.98
CA ILE A 37 -1.64 -9.81 1.11
C ILE A 37 -1.05 -11.11 0.57
N GLN A 38 -0.11 -11.00 -0.36
CA GLN A 38 0.73 -12.10 -0.79
C GLN A 38 2.13 -11.91 -0.22
N HIS A 39 2.61 -12.89 0.52
CA HIS A 39 3.97 -12.95 1.01
C HIS A 39 4.72 -14.06 0.28
N ASP A 40 5.80 -13.71 -0.40
CA ASP A 40 6.65 -14.64 -1.14
C ASP A 40 8.07 -14.07 -1.19
N VAL A 41 9.01 -14.76 -0.61
CA VAL A 41 10.40 -14.30 -0.46
C VAL A 41 11.41 -15.16 -1.20
N THR A 42 11.03 -16.33 -1.70
CA THR A 42 11.95 -17.33 -2.24
C THR A 42 11.72 -17.66 -3.71
N SER A 43 10.53 -17.39 -4.25
CA SER A 43 10.23 -17.72 -5.64
C SER A 43 10.90 -16.75 -6.61
N PRO A 44 11.58 -17.22 -7.66
CA PRO A 44 12.08 -16.36 -8.73
C PRO A 44 10.91 -15.70 -9.45
N ARG A 45 10.83 -14.38 -9.37
CA ARG A 45 9.79 -13.59 -10.05
C ARG A 45 10.28 -12.17 -10.30
N PRO A 46 9.70 -11.45 -11.28
CA PRO A 46 9.90 -10.02 -11.40
C PRO A 46 9.46 -9.30 -10.11
N TYR A 47 10.20 -8.25 -9.75
CA TYR A 47 9.86 -7.44 -8.59
C TYR A 47 8.43 -6.90 -8.67
N SER A 48 7.67 -7.14 -7.63
CA SER A 48 6.29 -6.64 -7.51
C SER A 48 5.91 -6.51 -6.03
N ARG A 49 5.26 -5.42 -5.69
CA ARG A 49 4.57 -5.26 -4.40
C ARG A 49 3.06 -5.49 -4.53
N MET A 50 2.58 -5.92 -5.69
CA MET A 50 1.17 -6.15 -5.99
C MET A 50 0.26 -4.98 -5.56
N TYR A 51 0.68 -3.74 -5.74
CA TYR A 51 -0.14 -2.60 -5.37
C TYR A 51 -1.34 -2.49 -6.31
N GLN A 52 -2.48 -2.87 -5.76
CA GLN A 52 -3.77 -2.87 -6.43
C GLN A 52 -4.82 -2.26 -5.52
N LEU A 53 -5.62 -1.35 -6.06
CA LEU A 53 -6.78 -0.77 -5.38
C LEU A 53 -8.00 -0.95 -6.28
N SER A 54 -9.04 -1.60 -5.78
CA SER A 54 -10.33 -1.71 -6.45
C SER A 54 -11.37 -0.95 -5.65
N GLY A 55 -11.99 0.04 -6.28
CA GLY A 55 -13.06 0.85 -5.69
C GLY A 55 -14.32 0.79 -6.53
N THR A 56 -15.38 1.41 -6.04
CA THR A 56 -16.68 1.50 -6.74
C THR A 56 -16.65 2.40 -7.97
N LYS A 57 -15.63 3.24 -8.11
CA LYS A 57 -15.50 4.23 -9.17
C LYS A 57 -14.30 4.01 -10.07
N GLY A 58 -13.43 3.08 -9.72
CA GLY A 58 -12.24 2.81 -10.50
C GLY A 58 -11.29 1.82 -9.87
N PHE A 59 -10.24 1.57 -10.60
CA PHE A 59 -9.19 0.62 -10.29
C PHE A 59 -7.83 1.26 -10.52
N ALA A 60 -6.88 1.00 -9.63
CA ALA A 60 -5.50 1.40 -9.76
C ALA A 60 -4.57 0.19 -9.61
N ASN A 61 -3.58 0.10 -10.46
CA ASN A 61 -2.56 -0.95 -10.43
C ASN A 61 -1.18 -0.36 -10.64
N LYS A 62 -0.17 -0.87 -9.91
CA LYS A 62 1.22 -0.45 -10.10
C LYS A 62 2.09 -1.54 -10.74
N TYR A 63 1.83 -2.80 -10.45
CA TYR A 63 2.67 -3.91 -10.91
C TYR A 63 1.84 -5.01 -11.58
N PRO A 64 2.32 -5.62 -12.67
CA PRO A 64 3.52 -5.29 -13.45
C PRO A 64 3.33 -4.05 -14.31
N THR A 65 2.10 -3.66 -14.60
CA THR A 65 1.76 -2.48 -15.43
C THR A 65 1.11 -1.41 -14.58
N GLU A 66 1.69 -0.22 -14.58
CA GLU A 66 1.09 0.92 -13.88
C GLU A 66 -0.02 1.55 -14.72
N GLY A 67 -1.23 1.58 -14.17
CA GLY A 67 -2.39 2.14 -14.86
C GLY A 67 -3.59 2.36 -13.96
N TYR A 68 -4.53 3.11 -14.49
CA TYR A 68 -5.82 3.41 -13.87
C TYR A 68 -6.94 3.00 -14.83
N ALA A 69 -8.02 2.41 -14.33
CA ALA A 69 -9.26 2.24 -15.04
C ALA A 69 -10.36 2.94 -14.27
N LEU A 70 -11.09 3.81 -14.91
CA LEU A 70 -12.10 4.67 -14.28
C LEU A 70 -13.39 4.60 -15.08
N ASP A 71 -14.54 4.69 -14.40
CA ASP A 71 -15.79 4.96 -15.08
C ASP A 71 -15.69 6.32 -15.79
N SER A 72 -16.15 6.38 -17.03
CA SER A 72 -16.11 7.61 -17.85
C SER A 72 -16.76 8.81 -17.14
N LYS A 73 -17.76 8.58 -16.31
CA LYS A 73 -18.44 9.61 -15.52
C LYS A 73 -17.57 10.23 -14.41
N GLU A 74 -16.50 9.51 -14.00
CA GLU A 74 -15.59 9.98 -12.97
C GLU A 74 -14.43 10.79 -13.56
N ILE A 75 -14.31 10.85 -14.87
CA ILE A 75 -13.28 11.60 -15.59
C ILE A 75 -13.90 12.88 -16.13
N GLY A 76 -13.44 14.02 -15.62
CA GLY A 76 -13.93 15.32 -16.07
C GLY A 76 -13.38 15.70 -17.46
N THR A 77 -14.08 16.58 -18.14
CA THR A 77 -13.66 17.14 -19.45
C THR A 77 -12.34 17.90 -19.37
N ASP A 78 -12.00 18.40 -18.20
CA ASP A 78 -10.71 19.05 -17.92
C ASP A 78 -9.51 18.10 -17.96
N ILE A 79 -9.77 16.80 -17.75
CA ILE A 79 -8.75 15.72 -17.83
C ILE A 79 -8.76 15.08 -19.20
N ALA A 80 -9.95 14.75 -19.71
CA ALA A 80 -10.12 14.10 -21.01
C ALA A 80 -11.35 14.67 -21.74
N PRO A 81 -11.17 15.51 -22.75
CA PRO A 81 -12.29 16.08 -23.53
C PRO A 81 -13.21 15.02 -24.16
N ASN A 82 -12.68 13.85 -24.50
CA ASN A 82 -13.43 12.73 -25.08
C ASN A 82 -13.61 11.60 -24.04
N HIS A 83 -13.81 11.93 -22.78
CA HIS A 83 -13.90 10.94 -21.68
C HIS A 83 -15.05 9.94 -21.87
N GLU A 84 -16.11 10.30 -22.57
CA GLU A 84 -17.23 9.40 -22.87
C GLU A 84 -16.85 8.16 -23.70
N LYS A 85 -15.70 8.21 -24.39
CA LYS A 85 -15.13 7.07 -25.12
C LYS A 85 -14.32 6.12 -24.26
N LEU A 86 -14.02 6.54 -23.03
CA LEU A 86 -13.28 5.70 -22.08
C LEU A 86 -14.25 4.74 -21.38
N ASN A 87 -13.73 3.58 -20.99
CA ASN A 87 -14.51 2.60 -20.25
C ASN A 87 -13.68 2.02 -19.09
N ALA A 88 -14.38 1.57 -18.05
CA ALA A 88 -13.76 1.03 -16.84
C ALA A 88 -13.10 -0.35 -17.02
N HIS A 89 -13.24 -0.99 -18.16
CA HIS A 89 -12.64 -2.30 -18.44
C HIS A 89 -11.26 -2.20 -19.12
N SER A 90 -10.78 -0.99 -19.36
CA SER A 90 -9.47 -0.74 -19.96
C SER A 90 -8.71 0.31 -19.18
N PHE A 91 -7.39 0.21 -19.16
CA PHE A 91 -6.60 1.30 -18.63
C PHE A 91 -6.77 2.56 -19.46
N VAL A 92 -6.83 3.70 -18.79
CA VAL A 92 -6.91 5.00 -19.47
C VAL A 92 -5.64 5.22 -20.31
N PRO A 93 -5.76 5.94 -21.45
CA PRO A 93 -4.62 6.30 -22.28
C PRO A 93 -3.54 7.08 -21.51
N ALA A 94 -2.31 7.04 -22.01
CA ALA A 94 -1.14 7.63 -21.35
C ALA A 94 -1.30 9.14 -21.06
N GLU A 95 -1.90 9.89 -21.99
CA GLU A 95 -2.17 11.31 -21.82
C GLU A 95 -3.19 11.58 -20.71
N VAL A 96 -4.24 10.76 -20.59
CA VAL A 96 -5.23 10.84 -19.52
C VAL A 96 -4.60 10.48 -18.20
N LYS A 97 -3.78 9.41 -18.15
CA LYS A 97 -3.01 9.05 -16.96
C LYS A 97 -2.14 10.21 -16.48
N LYS A 98 -1.41 10.86 -17.40
CA LYS A 98 -0.55 12.01 -17.07
C LYS A 98 -1.36 13.17 -16.49
N ALA A 99 -2.49 13.50 -17.09
CA ALA A 99 -3.36 14.56 -16.61
C ALA A 99 -3.95 14.25 -15.21
N LEU A 100 -4.37 13.00 -14.97
CA LEU A 100 -4.81 12.53 -13.65
C LEU A 100 -3.71 12.67 -12.61
N MET A 101 -2.52 12.19 -12.91
CA MET A 101 -1.36 12.27 -12.00
C MET A 101 -1.02 13.71 -11.63
N GLU A 102 -1.05 14.63 -12.58
CA GLU A 102 -0.78 16.05 -12.33
C GLU A 102 -1.90 16.70 -11.51
N LYS A 103 -3.16 16.44 -11.83
CA LYS A 103 -4.31 16.98 -11.11
C LYS A 103 -4.31 16.56 -9.64
N TYR A 104 -4.10 15.27 -9.39
CA TYR A 104 -4.18 14.67 -8.05
C TYR A 104 -2.82 14.54 -7.35
N LYS A 105 -1.78 15.16 -7.90
CA LYS A 105 -0.48 15.22 -7.25
C LYS A 105 -0.61 15.87 -5.87
N HIS A 106 -0.09 15.19 -4.84
CA HIS A 106 -0.21 15.68 -3.48
C HIS A 106 0.45 17.07 -3.32
N PRO A 107 -0.18 18.03 -2.60
CA PRO A 107 0.34 19.39 -2.46
C PRO A 107 1.77 19.45 -1.93
N ILE A 108 2.13 18.63 -0.93
CA ILE A 108 3.49 18.56 -0.39
C ILE A 108 4.51 18.18 -1.48
N VAL A 109 4.16 17.23 -2.36
CA VAL A 109 5.04 16.82 -3.46
C VAL A 109 5.25 17.98 -4.43
N LYS A 110 4.19 18.72 -4.79
CA LYS A 110 4.28 19.91 -5.65
C LYS A 110 5.24 20.96 -5.07
N GLY A 111 5.25 21.12 -3.74
CA GLY A 111 6.08 22.11 -3.06
C GLY A 111 7.57 21.77 -2.95
N ILE A 112 7.91 20.48 -2.80
CA ILE A 112 9.27 20.07 -2.45
C ILE A 112 9.89 19.03 -3.40
N GLU A 113 9.20 18.66 -4.49
CA GLU A 113 9.64 17.58 -5.39
C GLU A 113 11.05 17.77 -5.94
N GLU A 114 11.37 18.98 -6.38
CA GLU A 114 12.69 19.30 -6.96
C GLU A 114 13.81 19.15 -5.92
N GLN A 115 13.55 19.58 -4.69
CA GLN A 115 14.50 19.42 -3.59
C GLN A 115 14.64 17.95 -3.21
N ALA A 116 13.54 17.23 -3.09
CA ALA A 116 13.51 15.83 -2.76
C ALA A 116 14.31 14.98 -3.78
N LYS A 117 14.15 15.27 -5.07
CA LYS A 117 14.93 14.60 -6.14
C LYS A 117 16.43 14.86 -6.03
N LYS A 118 16.84 16.08 -5.64
CA LYS A 118 18.27 16.43 -5.46
C LYS A 118 18.90 15.72 -4.26
N VAL A 119 18.17 15.60 -3.16
CA VAL A 119 18.63 14.89 -1.96
C VAL A 119 18.73 13.40 -2.21
N GLY A 120 17.80 12.83 -2.98
CA GLY A 120 17.77 11.40 -3.30
C GLY A 120 16.96 10.58 -2.28
N GLY A 121 17.33 9.29 -2.12
CA GLY A 121 16.55 8.34 -1.31
C GLY A 121 15.25 7.92 -2.00
N HIS A 122 15.26 6.73 -2.66
CA HIS A 122 14.12 6.19 -3.40
C HIS A 122 13.41 7.20 -4.33
N GLY A 123 14.21 8.03 -5.05
CA GLY A 123 13.68 9.07 -5.94
C GLY A 123 13.12 10.29 -5.21
N GLY A 124 13.51 10.51 -3.95
CA GLY A 124 13.07 11.62 -3.10
C GLY A 124 11.97 11.26 -2.11
N MET A 125 11.50 10.02 -2.11
CA MET A 125 10.44 9.57 -1.20
C MET A 125 10.86 9.68 0.27
N ASP A 126 12.07 9.25 0.61
CA ASP A 126 12.60 9.28 1.97
C ASP A 126 12.67 10.72 2.48
N PHE A 127 13.17 11.64 1.65
CA PHE A 127 13.20 13.06 1.99
C PHE A 127 11.79 13.62 2.26
N ILE A 128 10.79 13.27 1.44
CA ILE A 128 9.41 13.76 1.64
C ILE A 128 8.83 13.24 2.95
N MET A 129 9.09 11.99 3.28
CA MET A 129 8.65 11.37 4.52
C MET A 129 9.24 12.08 5.75
N ASP A 130 10.55 12.28 5.77
CA ASP A 130 11.24 12.97 6.86
C ASP A 130 10.81 14.43 6.97
N TYR A 131 10.69 15.12 5.84
CA TYR A 131 10.18 16.49 5.79
C TYR A 131 8.81 16.60 6.46
N ARG A 132 7.89 15.68 6.14
CA ARG A 132 6.55 15.67 6.70
C ARG A 132 6.56 15.42 8.21
N LEU A 133 7.37 14.49 8.68
CA LEU A 133 7.54 14.21 10.10
C LEU A 133 8.00 15.47 10.86
N ILE A 134 9.07 16.09 10.37
CA ILE A 134 9.63 17.30 11.01
C ILE A 134 8.63 18.45 10.96
N TYR A 135 7.94 18.63 9.84
CA TYR A 135 6.90 19.65 9.71
C TYR A 135 5.78 19.48 10.76
N CYS A 136 5.28 18.25 10.93
CA CYS A 136 4.27 17.95 11.94
C CYS A 136 4.78 18.27 13.36
N LEU A 137 6.00 17.85 13.71
CA LEU A 137 6.59 18.09 15.02
C LEU A 137 6.79 19.59 15.30
N GLN A 138 7.30 20.33 14.33
CA GLN A 138 7.53 21.77 14.48
C GLN A 138 6.25 22.61 14.61
N ASN A 139 5.15 22.13 14.02
CA ASN A 139 3.87 22.84 14.01
C ASN A 139 2.86 22.29 15.01
N GLY A 140 3.24 21.30 15.83
CA GLY A 140 2.33 20.67 16.80
C GLY A 140 1.15 19.95 16.13
N LEU A 141 1.35 19.43 14.93
CA LEU A 141 0.33 18.69 14.18
C LEU A 141 0.38 17.19 14.52
N PRO A 142 -0.74 16.49 14.41
CA PRO A 142 -0.73 15.03 14.49
C PRO A 142 0.21 14.42 13.46
N LEU A 143 0.90 13.36 13.83
CA LEU A 143 1.70 12.59 12.89
C LEU A 143 0.80 11.81 11.92
N ASP A 144 1.28 11.57 10.71
CA ASP A 144 0.56 10.82 9.69
C ASP A 144 0.42 9.33 10.06
N MET A 145 1.31 8.83 10.91
CA MET A 145 1.31 7.48 11.46
C MET A 145 1.68 7.55 12.95
N ASP A 146 1.04 6.71 13.75
CA ASP A 146 1.32 6.61 15.17
C ASP A 146 1.67 5.18 15.60
N VAL A 147 1.82 4.98 16.92
CA VAL A 147 2.16 3.66 17.48
C VAL A 147 1.06 2.62 17.26
N TYR A 148 -0.18 3.04 17.10
CA TYR A 148 -1.31 2.13 16.86
C TYR A 148 -1.29 1.62 15.42
N ASP A 149 -0.97 2.49 14.45
CA ASP A 149 -0.75 2.09 13.06
C ASP A 149 0.40 1.08 12.96
N LEU A 150 1.51 1.35 13.67
CA LEU A 150 2.63 0.42 13.72
C LEU A 150 2.24 -0.94 14.31
N ALA A 151 1.49 -0.95 15.40
CA ALA A 151 1.03 -2.19 16.04
C ALA A 151 0.10 -2.98 15.11
N GLU A 152 -0.84 -2.30 14.45
CA GLU A 152 -1.79 -2.91 13.52
C GLU A 152 -1.09 -3.54 12.32
N TRP A 153 -0.12 -2.86 11.72
CA TRP A 153 0.62 -3.41 10.58
C TRP A 153 1.56 -4.54 10.98
N SER A 154 2.23 -4.39 12.12
CA SER A 154 3.22 -5.39 12.59
C SER A 154 2.58 -6.67 13.09
N CYS A 155 1.31 -6.65 13.53
CA CYS A 155 0.62 -7.84 14.03
C CYS A 155 0.26 -8.84 12.91
N LEU A 156 0.30 -8.45 11.65
CA LEU A 156 -0.14 -9.30 10.55
C LEU A 156 0.72 -10.55 10.38
N ALA A 157 2.03 -10.45 10.56
CA ALA A 157 2.92 -11.61 10.46
C ALA A 157 2.62 -12.67 11.53
N PRO A 158 2.63 -12.37 12.84
CA PRO A 158 2.31 -13.36 13.87
C PRO A 158 0.87 -13.85 13.82
N LEU A 159 -0.09 -13.04 13.35
CA LEU A 159 -1.47 -13.50 13.18
C LEU A 159 -1.63 -14.43 11.99
N THR A 160 -0.87 -14.22 10.91
CA THR A 160 -0.80 -15.16 9.79
C THR A 160 -0.23 -16.50 10.24
N GLU A 161 0.87 -16.50 11.00
CA GLU A 161 1.44 -17.70 11.60
C GLU A 161 0.40 -18.45 12.44
N LYS A 162 -0.28 -17.75 13.35
CA LYS A 162 -1.34 -18.33 14.19
C LYS A 162 -2.49 -18.93 13.37
N SER A 163 -2.87 -18.30 12.26
CA SER A 163 -3.89 -18.82 11.34
C SER A 163 -3.42 -20.12 10.68
N LEU A 164 -2.18 -20.15 10.18
CA LEU A 164 -1.59 -21.34 9.55
C LEU A 164 -1.49 -22.52 10.52
N ASP A 165 -1.03 -22.29 11.74
CA ASP A 165 -0.95 -23.30 12.79
C ASP A 165 -2.32 -23.87 13.16
N ASN A 166 -3.37 -23.11 12.92
CA ASN A 166 -4.76 -23.52 13.15
C ASN A 166 -5.51 -23.83 11.83
N ASN A 167 -4.87 -24.52 10.90
CA ASN A 167 -5.43 -24.96 9.63
C ASN A 167 -6.07 -23.82 8.80
N SER A 168 -5.44 -22.65 8.79
CA SER A 168 -5.92 -21.45 8.11
C SER A 168 -7.28 -20.93 8.63
N ALA A 169 -7.61 -21.23 9.88
CA ALA A 169 -8.81 -20.70 10.50
C ALA A 169 -8.72 -19.17 10.66
N PRO A 170 -9.86 -18.48 10.61
CA PRO A 170 -9.89 -17.04 10.87
C PRO A 170 -9.32 -16.68 12.24
N VAL A 171 -8.57 -15.60 12.30
CA VAL A 171 -8.00 -15.03 13.54
C VAL A 171 -8.43 -13.58 13.64
N GLU A 172 -8.90 -13.17 14.80
CA GLU A 172 -9.25 -11.78 15.05
C GLU A 172 -7.99 -10.92 15.17
N ILE A 173 -8.02 -9.74 14.54
CA ILE A 173 -7.00 -8.70 14.68
C ILE A 173 -7.37 -7.89 15.93
N PRO A 174 -6.47 -7.76 16.93
CA PRO A 174 -6.74 -6.99 18.13
C PRO A 174 -6.97 -5.51 17.82
N ASP A 175 -7.95 -4.90 18.47
CA ASP A 175 -8.08 -3.45 18.44
C ASP A 175 -7.11 -2.80 19.42
N PHE A 176 -5.95 -2.38 18.95
CA PHE A 176 -4.93 -1.73 19.76
C PHE A 176 -5.37 -0.35 20.26
N THR A 177 -6.32 0.28 19.58
CA THR A 177 -6.83 1.62 19.93
C THR A 177 -7.93 1.60 20.99
N ARG A 178 -8.41 0.42 21.38
CA ARG A 178 -9.53 0.25 22.34
C ARG A 178 -10.77 1.04 21.93
N GLY A 179 -11.14 0.97 20.66
CA GLY A 179 -12.25 1.69 20.07
C GLY A 179 -11.92 3.13 19.65
N GLY A 180 -10.68 3.59 19.79
CA GLY A 180 -10.27 4.93 19.39
C GLY A 180 -10.34 5.16 17.89
N TRP A 181 -10.09 4.13 17.07
CA TRP A 181 -10.09 4.19 15.61
C TRP A 181 -11.41 4.73 15.02
N ASN A 182 -12.55 4.51 15.65
CA ASN A 182 -13.84 4.97 15.12
C ASN A 182 -14.10 6.46 15.43
N LYS A 183 -13.30 7.07 16.31
CA LYS A 183 -13.37 8.50 16.66
C LYS A 183 -12.48 9.35 15.75
N LEU A 184 -11.55 8.75 15.03
CA LEU A 184 -10.69 9.45 14.09
C LEU A 184 -11.54 9.95 12.92
N LYS A 185 -11.54 11.26 12.73
CA LYS A 185 -12.00 11.86 11.49
C LYS A 185 -10.96 11.54 10.42
N SER A 186 -11.37 11.53 9.15
CA SER A 186 -10.45 11.27 8.03
C SER A 186 -9.16 12.07 8.18
N LEU A 187 -8.03 11.42 7.96
CA LEU A 187 -6.72 12.07 7.99
C LEU A 187 -6.66 13.12 6.88
N GLU A 188 -6.37 14.35 7.24
CA GLU A 188 -6.26 15.48 6.32
C GLU A 188 -4.79 15.66 5.89
N PHE A 189 -4.26 14.71 5.10
CA PHE A 189 -2.88 14.77 4.62
C PHE A 189 -2.61 15.86 3.58
N SER A 190 -3.64 16.50 3.08
CA SER A 190 -3.55 17.43 1.95
C SER A 190 -3.55 18.90 2.33
N LYS A 191 -3.44 19.21 3.62
CA LYS A 191 -3.32 20.58 4.09
C LYS A 191 -1.91 20.92 4.53
#